data_753068b2ec577090f8cc44609b5aaafe
#
_entry.id   753068b2ec577090f8cc44609b5aaafe
#
_cell.length_a   1.000
_cell.length_b   1.000
_cell.length_c   1.000
_cell.angle_alpha   90.00
_cell.angle_beta   90.00
_cell.angle_gamma   90.00
#
_symmetry.space_group_name_H-M   'P 1'
#
loop_
_entity.id
_entity.type
_entity.pdbx_description
1 polymer ?
#
loop_
_entity_poly.entity_id
_entity_poly.type
_entity_poly.pdbx_seq_one_letter_code
_entity_poly.pdbx_strand_id
1 'polypeptide(L)'
;MSPREESKLFYFVVGKNIKKYREIRNYSLQTLAEKIGLTKKTIQRYENGEIKVDIDRINDIAEALGVGNEKLLEGAYEFLGLNIDDIPTINLPIVGKISCGSGILAFDEITGYEPTPKSWLNGGEYFYSRAHGDSMINARIFDGDLVLIRKQPDVEDGEIAAVLINGDVYLKRIYKRDNSIILQSENPAFPPQIVNPSNTECLIIGKLKKVIISI
;
A
#
# COMPACT_ATOMS: atom_id res chain seq x y z
N MET A 1 -5.28 -7.19 -32.50
CA MET A 1 -6.54 -6.59 -32.06
C MET A 1 -6.36 -5.07 -32.00
N SER A 2 -7.38 -4.28 -32.26
CA SER A 2 -7.25 -2.83 -32.13
C SER A 2 -7.35 -2.42 -30.66
N PRO A 3 -6.73 -1.29 -30.22
CA PRO A 3 -6.85 -0.81 -28.82
C PRO A 3 -8.29 -0.61 -28.33
N ARG A 4 -9.22 -0.41 -29.26
CA ARG A 4 -10.67 -0.34 -28.95
C ARG A 4 -11.29 -1.71 -28.66
N GLU A 5 -10.82 -2.76 -29.30
CA GLU A 5 -11.33 -4.13 -29.09
C GLU A 5 -10.78 -4.69 -27.78
N GLU A 6 -9.51 -4.44 -27.47
CA GLU A 6 -8.88 -4.81 -26.21
C GLU A 6 -9.58 -4.16 -25.02
N SER A 7 -9.85 -2.85 -25.12
CA SER A 7 -10.60 -2.14 -24.09
C SER A 7 -12.02 -2.69 -23.91
N LYS A 8 -12.71 -3.13 -24.96
CA LYS A 8 -14.04 -3.74 -24.84
C LYS A 8 -13.99 -5.08 -24.13
N LEU A 9 -12.99 -5.92 -24.46
CA LEU A 9 -12.82 -7.22 -23.81
C LEU A 9 -12.48 -7.06 -22.32
N PHE A 10 -11.63 -6.09 -21.96
CA PHE A 10 -11.37 -5.76 -20.57
C PHE A 10 -12.65 -5.48 -19.79
N TYR A 11 -13.49 -4.53 -20.25
CA TYR A 11 -14.73 -4.19 -19.55
C TYR A 11 -15.75 -5.31 -19.57
N PHE A 12 -15.74 -6.17 -20.59
CA PHE A 12 -16.59 -7.35 -20.64
C PHE A 12 -16.20 -8.36 -19.54
N VAL A 13 -14.91 -8.63 -19.35
CA VAL A 13 -14.43 -9.55 -18.29
C VAL A 13 -14.72 -8.98 -16.91
N VAL A 14 -14.43 -7.69 -16.67
CA VAL A 14 -14.77 -7.02 -15.41
C VAL A 14 -16.28 -7.12 -15.14
N GLY A 15 -17.11 -6.88 -16.14
CA GLY A 15 -18.56 -7.00 -16.04
C GLY A 15 -19.02 -8.43 -15.68
N LYS A 16 -18.41 -9.45 -16.26
CA LYS A 16 -18.67 -10.86 -15.92
C LYS A 16 -18.29 -11.17 -14.46
N ASN A 17 -17.18 -10.63 -13.99
CA ASN A 17 -16.77 -10.81 -12.60
C ASN A 17 -17.74 -10.09 -11.65
N ILE A 18 -18.15 -8.87 -11.94
CA ILE A 18 -19.19 -8.15 -11.16
C ILE A 18 -20.44 -9.02 -11.05
N LYS A 19 -20.96 -9.53 -12.18
CA LYS A 19 -22.14 -10.41 -12.21
C LYS A 19 -21.93 -11.66 -11.35
N LYS A 20 -20.81 -12.37 -11.53
CA LYS A 20 -20.43 -13.56 -10.77
C LYS A 20 -20.51 -13.31 -9.26
N TYR A 21 -19.86 -12.28 -8.76
CA TYR A 21 -19.81 -12.01 -7.32
C TYR A 21 -21.15 -11.45 -6.80
N ARG A 22 -21.91 -10.71 -7.61
CA ARG A 22 -23.28 -10.31 -7.25
C ARG A 22 -24.18 -11.54 -7.05
N GLU A 23 -24.11 -12.51 -7.96
CA GLU A 23 -24.89 -13.74 -7.88
C GLU A 23 -24.46 -14.61 -6.70
N ILE A 24 -23.18 -14.74 -6.40
CA ILE A 24 -22.66 -15.42 -5.21
C ILE A 24 -23.23 -14.79 -3.93
N ARG A 25 -23.41 -13.48 -3.88
CA ARG A 25 -24.05 -12.75 -2.76
C ARG A 25 -25.57 -12.82 -2.77
N ASN A 26 -26.19 -13.48 -3.76
CA ASN A 26 -27.63 -13.47 -3.98
C ASN A 26 -28.24 -12.07 -4.10
N TYR A 27 -27.49 -11.09 -4.62
CA TYR A 27 -28.00 -9.74 -4.86
C TYR A 27 -28.69 -9.65 -6.22
N SER A 28 -29.85 -8.99 -6.24
CA SER A 28 -30.44 -8.54 -7.50
C SER A 28 -29.63 -7.38 -8.08
N LEU A 29 -29.83 -7.08 -9.37
CA LEU A 29 -29.26 -5.87 -9.99
C LEU A 29 -29.71 -4.60 -9.24
N GLN A 30 -30.93 -4.57 -8.76
CA GLN A 30 -31.49 -3.46 -8.00
C GLN A 30 -30.79 -3.33 -6.64
N THR A 31 -30.58 -4.43 -5.92
CA THR A 31 -29.92 -4.44 -4.62
C THR A 31 -28.50 -3.92 -4.70
N LEU A 32 -27.73 -4.34 -5.71
CA LEU A 32 -26.37 -3.84 -5.89
C LEU A 32 -26.37 -2.35 -6.26
N ALA A 33 -27.29 -1.93 -7.14
CA ALA A 33 -27.42 -0.54 -7.55
C ALA A 33 -27.70 0.39 -6.36
N GLU A 34 -28.63 0.01 -5.48
CA GLU A 34 -28.98 0.78 -4.28
C GLU A 34 -27.80 0.93 -3.31
N LYS A 35 -26.99 -0.13 -3.14
CA LYS A 35 -25.82 -0.11 -2.25
C LYS A 35 -24.75 0.90 -2.66
N ILE A 36 -24.63 1.20 -3.95
CA ILE A 36 -23.58 2.08 -4.49
C ILE A 36 -24.13 3.35 -5.15
N GLY A 37 -25.41 3.65 -4.91
CA GLY A 37 -26.05 4.88 -5.40
C GLY A 37 -26.21 4.96 -6.92
N LEU A 38 -26.41 3.83 -7.60
CA LEU A 38 -26.57 3.74 -9.05
C LEU A 38 -27.97 3.23 -9.45
N THR A 39 -28.24 3.21 -10.76
CA THR A 39 -29.47 2.61 -11.29
C THR A 39 -29.26 1.15 -11.65
N LYS A 40 -30.34 0.34 -11.57
CA LYS A 40 -30.34 -1.04 -12.06
C LYS A 40 -29.80 -1.15 -13.50
N LYS A 41 -30.18 -0.20 -14.36
CA LYS A 41 -29.74 -0.16 -15.76
C LYS A 41 -28.23 0.06 -15.88
N THR A 42 -27.65 0.88 -15.01
CA THR A 42 -26.20 1.12 -14.99
C THR A 42 -25.44 -0.14 -14.61
N ILE A 43 -25.87 -0.84 -13.56
CA ILE A 43 -25.25 -2.12 -13.17
C ILE A 43 -25.33 -3.14 -14.29
N GLN A 44 -26.50 -3.28 -14.91
CA GLN A 44 -26.68 -4.18 -16.04
C GLN A 44 -25.72 -3.89 -17.21
N ARG A 45 -25.51 -2.59 -17.51
CA ARG A 45 -24.58 -2.17 -18.56
C ARG A 45 -23.13 -2.43 -18.18
N TYR A 46 -22.75 -2.29 -16.90
CA TYR A 46 -21.45 -2.71 -16.41
C TYR A 46 -21.26 -4.22 -16.56
N GLU A 47 -22.23 -5.03 -16.13
CA GLU A 47 -22.15 -6.49 -16.22
C GLU A 47 -22.07 -7.01 -17.67
N ASN A 48 -22.62 -6.27 -18.62
CA ASN A 48 -22.55 -6.58 -20.03
C ASN A 48 -21.28 -6.02 -20.72
N GLY A 49 -20.47 -5.23 -20.04
CA GLY A 49 -19.32 -4.54 -20.63
C GLY A 49 -19.69 -3.45 -21.64
N GLU A 50 -20.93 -2.94 -21.59
CA GLU A 50 -21.44 -1.94 -22.55
C GLU A 50 -20.90 -0.53 -22.29
N ILE A 51 -20.53 -0.25 -21.07
CA ILE A 51 -19.96 1.03 -20.63
C ILE A 51 -18.70 0.82 -19.81
N LYS A 52 -17.82 1.80 -19.86
CA LYS A 52 -16.60 1.81 -19.05
C LYS A 52 -16.95 1.95 -17.58
N VAL A 53 -16.29 1.17 -16.74
CA VAL A 53 -16.28 1.31 -15.29
C VAL A 53 -14.92 1.89 -14.89
N ASP A 54 -14.91 2.99 -14.17
CA ASP A 54 -13.69 3.60 -13.63
C ASP A 54 -13.24 2.89 -12.34
N ILE A 55 -12.01 3.19 -11.91
CA ILE A 55 -11.41 2.52 -10.76
C ILE A 55 -12.18 2.79 -9.45
N ASP A 56 -12.72 4.00 -9.28
CA ASP A 56 -13.47 4.35 -8.08
C ASP A 56 -14.77 3.53 -8.01
N ARG A 57 -15.45 3.35 -9.15
CA ARG A 57 -16.63 2.48 -9.24
C ARG A 57 -16.32 1.00 -9.06
N ILE A 58 -15.14 0.54 -9.51
CA ILE A 58 -14.67 -0.82 -9.22
C ILE A 58 -14.50 -0.98 -7.70
N ASN A 59 -13.94 0.00 -7.02
CA ASN A 59 -13.78 0.01 -5.57
C ASN A 59 -15.13 -0.05 -4.86
N ASP A 60 -16.07 0.84 -5.21
CA ASP A 60 -17.42 0.88 -4.63
C ASP A 60 -18.15 -0.47 -4.80
N ILE A 61 -18.05 -1.07 -6.00
CA ILE A 61 -18.67 -2.36 -6.31
C ILE A 61 -18.02 -3.50 -5.52
N ALA A 62 -16.70 -3.52 -5.43
CA ALA A 62 -15.94 -4.52 -4.70
C ALA A 62 -16.31 -4.49 -3.21
N GLU A 63 -16.35 -3.30 -2.61
CA GLU A 63 -16.77 -3.08 -1.22
C GLU A 63 -18.22 -3.55 -0.99
N ALA A 64 -19.14 -3.16 -1.85
CA ALA A 64 -20.56 -3.57 -1.76
C ALA A 64 -20.75 -5.09 -1.88
N LEU A 65 -19.88 -5.75 -2.63
CA LEU A 65 -19.86 -7.21 -2.80
C LEU A 65 -19.02 -7.93 -1.73
N GLY A 66 -18.26 -7.19 -0.91
CA GLY A 66 -17.37 -7.75 0.12
C GLY A 66 -16.24 -8.61 -0.46
N VAL A 67 -15.64 -8.15 -1.56
CA VAL A 67 -14.49 -8.78 -2.23
C VAL A 67 -13.39 -7.76 -2.47
N GLY A 68 -12.16 -8.21 -2.69
CA GLY A 68 -11.08 -7.33 -3.13
C GLY A 68 -11.22 -6.94 -4.61
N ASN A 69 -10.64 -5.81 -5.00
CA ASN A 69 -10.68 -5.31 -6.38
C ASN A 69 -10.06 -6.29 -7.37
N GLU A 70 -9.04 -7.02 -6.93
CA GLU A 70 -8.35 -8.05 -7.72
C GLU A 70 -9.31 -9.13 -8.22
N LYS A 71 -10.37 -9.43 -7.46
CA LYS A 71 -11.40 -10.40 -7.86
C LYS A 71 -12.27 -9.90 -9.00
N LEU A 72 -12.55 -8.60 -9.05
CA LEU A 72 -13.30 -8.00 -10.15
C LEU A 72 -12.45 -7.82 -11.40
N LEU A 73 -11.14 -7.71 -11.25
CA LEU A 73 -10.17 -7.50 -12.33
C LEU A 73 -9.53 -8.81 -12.82
N GLU A 74 -9.83 -9.93 -12.16
CA GLU A 74 -9.27 -11.25 -12.48
C GLU A 74 -9.50 -11.61 -13.96
N GLY A 75 -8.43 -11.92 -14.70
CA GLY A 75 -8.45 -12.23 -16.12
C GLY A 75 -8.70 -11.04 -17.07
N ALA A 76 -9.01 -9.84 -16.54
CA ALA A 76 -9.25 -8.68 -17.40
C ALA A 76 -7.96 -8.07 -17.95
N TYR A 77 -6.87 -8.11 -17.18
CA TYR A 77 -5.59 -7.53 -17.59
C TYR A 77 -4.95 -8.21 -18.80
N GLU A 78 -5.23 -9.49 -19.02
CA GLU A 78 -4.75 -10.24 -20.19
C GLU A 78 -5.17 -9.58 -21.52
N PHE A 79 -6.35 -8.93 -21.53
CA PHE A 79 -6.90 -8.25 -22.70
C PHE A 79 -6.36 -6.82 -22.91
N LEU A 80 -5.63 -6.29 -21.96
CA LEU A 80 -4.91 -5.02 -22.13
C LEU A 80 -3.47 -5.22 -22.59
N GLY A 81 -3.08 -6.48 -22.89
CA GLY A 81 -1.67 -6.82 -23.15
C GLY A 81 -0.77 -6.59 -21.93
N LEU A 82 -1.39 -6.38 -20.76
CA LEU A 82 -0.71 -6.24 -19.49
C LEU A 82 -0.66 -7.61 -18.84
N ASN A 83 0.33 -8.41 -19.17
CA ASN A 83 0.69 -9.50 -18.30
C ASN A 83 1.15 -8.91 -16.96
N ILE A 84 0.74 -9.51 -15.85
CA ILE A 84 1.24 -9.13 -14.52
C ILE A 84 2.77 -9.22 -14.51
N ASP A 85 3.34 -10.13 -15.30
CA ASP A 85 4.77 -10.29 -15.53
C ASP A 85 5.41 -9.09 -16.29
N ASP A 86 4.62 -8.29 -17.01
CA ASP A 86 5.08 -7.09 -17.72
C ASP A 86 5.04 -5.81 -16.89
N ILE A 87 4.57 -5.85 -15.63
CA ILE A 87 4.67 -4.71 -14.72
C ILE A 87 6.16 -4.49 -14.42
N PRO A 88 6.74 -3.36 -14.85
CA PRO A 88 8.15 -3.11 -14.58
C PRO A 88 8.40 -3.11 -13.08
N THR A 89 9.06 -4.14 -12.61
CA THR A 89 9.47 -4.28 -11.20
C THR A 89 10.95 -3.97 -11.05
N ILE A 90 11.34 -3.69 -9.83
CA ILE A 90 12.72 -3.64 -9.36
C ILE A 90 12.80 -4.42 -8.04
N ASN A 91 13.84 -5.20 -7.86
CA ASN A 91 14.08 -5.87 -6.60
C ASN A 91 14.67 -4.88 -5.60
N LEU A 92 13.92 -4.57 -4.54
CA LEU A 92 14.40 -3.75 -3.45
C LEU A 92 14.88 -4.62 -2.29
N PRO A 93 15.97 -4.23 -1.59
CA PRO A 93 16.49 -5.01 -0.49
C PRO A 93 15.53 -5.00 0.70
N ILE A 94 15.39 -6.15 1.36
CA ILE A 94 14.80 -6.28 2.68
C ILE A 94 15.95 -6.18 3.69
N VAL A 95 15.97 -5.10 4.46
CA VAL A 95 17.05 -4.77 5.37
C VAL A 95 16.70 -5.24 6.78
N GLY A 96 17.54 -6.10 7.33
CA GLY A 96 17.40 -6.61 8.70
C GLY A 96 18.07 -5.67 9.72
N LYS A 97 19.25 -5.14 9.39
CA LYS A 97 20.00 -4.26 10.28
C LYS A 97 20.52 -3.04 9.54
N ILE A 98 20.41 -1.89 10.19
CA ILE A 98 20.89 -0.60 9.68
C ILE A 98 21.85 -0.02 10.72
N SER A 99 22.99 0.45 10.26
CA SER A 99 23.91 1.24 11.07
C SER A 99 24.09 2.64 10.49
N CYS A 100 24.56 3.56 11.31
CA CYS A 100 24.93 4.89 10.89
C CYS A 100 26.35 5.18 11.40
N GLY A 101 27.30 5.25 10.47
CA GLY A 101 28.66 5.67 10.73
C GLY A 101 28.99 6.96 9.98
N SER A 102 29.53 7.98 10.67
CA SER A 102 29.90 9.27 10.05
C SER A 102 28.78 9.95 9.23
N GLY A 103 27.51 9.80 9.64
CA GLY A 103 26.34 10.34 8.94
C GLY A 103 25.90 9.55 7.69
N ILE A 104 26.54 8.42 7.40
CA ILE A 104 26.19 7.56 6.27
C ILE A 104 25.41 6.35 6.80
N LEU A 105 24.19 6.16 6.27
CA LEU A 105 23.40 4.95 6.52
C LEU A 105 23.97 3.78 5.74
N ALA A 106 24.35 2.73 6.44
CA ALA A 106 24.77 1.47 5.85
C ALA A 106 23.75 0.36 6.15
N PHE A 107 23.46 -0.44 5.16
CA PHE A 107 22.67 -1.66 5.32
C PHE A 107 23.62 -2.80 5.68
N ASP A 108 23.70 -3.09 6.97
CA ASP A 108 24.64 -4.11 7.47
C ASP A 108 24.19 -5.53 7.18
N GLU A 109 22.87 -5.72 7.04
CA GLU A 109 22.30 -7.02 6.78
C GLU A 109 21.12 -6.90 5.79
N ILE A 110 21.25 -7.59 4.65
CA ILE A 110 20.17 -7.75 3.68
C ILE A 110 19.66 -9.20 3.81
N THR A 111 18.41 -9.35 4.24
CA THR A 111 17.80 -10.67 4.48
C THR A 111 17.09 -11.23 3.24
N GLY A 112 16.94 -10.43 2.20
CA GLY A 112 16.28 -10.80 0.95
C GLY A 112 15.98 -9.62 0.05
N TYR A 113 15.19 -9.87 -0.99
CA TYR A 113 14.74 -8.86 -1.93
C TYR A 113 13.24 -9.04 -2.20
N GLU A 114 12.53 -7.93 -2.38
CA GLU A 114 11.10 -7.90 -2.70
C GLU A 114 10.88 -7.26 -4.07
N PRO A 115 10.26 -8.00 -5.04
CA PRO A 115 9.88 -7.45 -6.32
C PRO A 115 8.85 -6.32 -6.14
N THR A 116 9.22 -5.12 -6.55
CA THR A 116 8.43 -3.91 -6.30
C THR A 116 8.06 -3.24 -7.62
N PRO A 117 6.77 -2.96 -7.87
CA PRO A 117 6.36 -2.20 -9.04
C PRO A 117 7.04 -0.83 -9.09
N LYS A 118 7.69 -0.50 -10.23
CA LYS A 118 8.34 0.80 -10.40
C LYS A 118 7.37 1.98 -10.24
N SER A 119 6.09 1.77 -10.51
CA SER A 119 5.02 2.76 -10.30
C SER A 119 4.81 3.18 -8.83
N TRP A 120 5.28 2.38 -7.88
CA TRP A 120 5.24 2.73 -6.46
C TRP A 120 6.37 3.68 -6.05
N LEU A 121 7.39 3.79 -6.90
CA LEU A 121 8.62 4.51 -6.61
C LEU A 121 8.58 5.88 -7.29
N ASN A 122 8.89 6.90 -6.53
CA ASN A 122 8.81 8.29 -6.94
C ASN A 122 10.17 8.98 -6.75
N GLY A 123 11.17 8.48 -7.46
CA GLY A 123 12.55 8.93 -7.32
C GLY A 123 13.16 8.65 -5.93
N GLY A 124 14.48 8.70 -5.83
CA GLY A 124 15.20 8.42 -4.59
C GLY A 124 15.44 6.92 -4.34
N GLU A 125 15.99 6.62 -3.17
CA GLU A 125 16.30 5.26 -2.74
C GLU A 125 15.18 4.71 -1.86
N TYR A 126 14.90 3.41 -2.02
CA TYR A 126 13.90 2.69 -1.24
C TYR A 126 14.45 1.36 -0.74
N PHE A 127 13.93 0.93 0.38
CA PHE A 127 14.21 -0.38 0.95
C PHE A 127 13.01 -0.89 1.72
N TYR A 128 12.99 -2.17 1.98
CA TYR A 128 12.03 -2.80 2.89
C TYR A 128 12.69 -3.08 4.25
N SER A 129 11.86 -3.08 5.27
CA SER A 129 12.18 -3.63 6.58
C SER A 129 10.98 -4.40 7.11
N ARG A 130 11.19 -5.33 8.04
CA ARG A 130 10.09 -5.97 8.75
C ARG A 130 9.74 -5.15 9.98
N ALA A 131 8.44 -4.94 10.17
CA ALA A 131 7.94 -4.37 11.42
C ALA A 131 8.09 -5.39 12.55
N HIS A 132 8.46 -4.93 13.74
CA HIS A 132 8.59 -5.75 14.93
C HIS A 132 7.75 -5.20 16.08
N GLY A 133 7.05 -6.12 16.75
CA GLY A 133 6.20 -5.81 17.89
C GLY A 133 4.90 -5.08 17.51
N ASP A 134 4.23 -4.57 18.53
CA ASP A 134 2.86 -4.05 18.45
C ASP A 134 2.76 -2.53 18.62
N SER A 135 3.89 -1.81 18.59
CA SER A 135 3.92 -0.35 18.82
C SER A 135 3.14 0.47 17.78
N MET A 136 2.80 -0.11 16.63
CA MET A 136 2.14 0.58 15.51
C MET A 136 0.79 -0.04 15.11
N ILE A 137 0.17 -0.84 15.97
CA ILE A 137 -1.05 -1.59 15.66
C ILE A 137 -2.25 -0.71 15.29
N ASN A 138 -2.38 0.48 15.89
CA ASN A 138 -3.45 1.41 15.56
C ASN A 138 -3.25 2.09 14.19
N ALA A 139 -2.04 2.04 13.64
CA ALA A 139 -1.75 2.38 12.25
C ALA A 139 -1.90 1.18 11.31
N ARG A 140 -2.44 0.05 11.81
CA ARG A 140 -2.59 -1.23 11.08
C ARG A 140 -1.26 -1.78 10.56
N ILE A 141 -0.21 -1.63 11.35
CA ILE A 141 1.10 -2.22 11.11
C ILE A 141 1.35 -3.23 12.23
N PHE A 142 1.45 -4.50 11.86
CA PHE A 142 1.57 -5.62 12.79
C PHE A 142 2.96 -6.24 12.73
N ASP A 143 3.27 -7.04 13.74
CA ASP A 143 4.52 -7.79 13.78
C ASP A 143 4.69 -8.68 12.55
N GLY A 144 5.85 -8.59 11.90
CA GLY A 144 6.17 -9.34 10.68
C GLY A 144 5.77 -8.67 9.36
N ASP A 145 4.92 -7.61 9.39
CA ASP A 145 4.56 -6.86 8.18
C ASP A 145 5.80 -6.31 7.48
N LEU A 146 5.78 -6.35 6.13
CA LEU A 146 6.84 -5.78 5.32
C LEU A 146 6.52 -4.32 5.00
N VAL A 147 7.39 -3.39 5.40
CA VAL A 147 7.19 -1.95 5.23
C VAL A 147 8.14 -1.38 4.19
N LEU A 148 7.57 -0.69 3.19
CA LEU A 148 8.34 0.04 2.18
C LEU A 148 8.72 1.43 2.70
N ILE A 149 10.00 1.71 2.78
CA ILE A 149 10.56 2.95 3.30
C ILE A 149 11.28 3.69 2.18
N ARG A 150 10.96 4.97 1.98
CA ARG A 150 11.75 5.87 1.14
C ARG A 150 12.84 6.49 2.01
N LYS A 151 14.10 6.29 1.63
CA LYS A 151 15.25 6.85 2.33
C LYS A 151 15.25 8.38 2.21
N GLN A 152 15.15 9.05 3.33
CA GLN A 152 15.21 10.51 3.43
C GLN A 152 15.49 10.94 4.87
N PRO A 153 16.23 12.05 5.07
CA PRO A 153 16.65 12.47 6.43
C PRO A 153 15.55 13.17 7.21
N ASP A 154 14.43 13.47 6.58
CA ASP A 154 13.35 14.25 7.18
C ASP A 154 11.95 13.82 6.68
N VAL A 155 10.92 14.10 7.50
CA VAL A 155 9.50 13.85 7.20
C VAL A 155 8.66 15.02 7.70
N GLU A 156 7.42 15.13 7.20
CA GLU A 156 6.47 16.15 7.67
C GLU A 156 5.82 15.74 9.00
N ASP A 157 5.26 16.73 9.71
CA ASP A 157 4.52 16.51 10.96
C ASP A 157 3.36 15.52 10.73
N GLY A 158 3.25 14.54 11.62
CA GLY A 158 2.21 13.52 11.55
C GLY A 158 2.52 12.34 10.62
N GLU A 159 3.66 12.34 9.92
CA GLU A 159 4.06 11.21 9.08
C GLU A 159 4.70 10.09 9.89
N ILE A 160 4.56 8.86 9.38
CA ILE A 160 5.25 7.69 9.97
C ILE A 160 6.61 7.55 9.29
N ALA A 161 7.65 7.44 10.11
CA ALA A 161 9.03 7.29 9.67
C ALA A 161 9.71 6.10 10.34
N ALA A 162 10.71 5.57 9.65
CA ALA A 162 11.72 4.72 10.25
C ALA A 162 12.76 5.60 10.94
N VAL A 163 13.01 5.33 12.20
CA VAL A 163 13.92 6.09 13.09
C VAL A 163 14.96 5.13 13.64
N LEU A 164 16.22 5.49 13.53
CA LEU A 164 17.32 4.78 14.18
C LEU A 164 17.50 5.37 15.58
N ILE A 165 17.40 4.54 16.61
CA ILE A 165 17.60 4.93 18.01
C ILE A 165 18.55 3.91 18.64
N ASN A 166 19.70 4.37 19.12
CA ASN A 166 20.74 3.51 19.76
C ASN A 166 21.15 2.28 18.91
N GLY A 167 21.08 2.40 17.58
CA GLY A 167 21.44 1.31 16.66
C GLY A 167 20.30 0.41 16.23
N ASP A 168 19.09 0.56 16.79
CA ASP A 168 17.89 -0.18 16.41
C ASP A 168 16.92 0.69 15.60
N VAL A 169 16.20 0.07 14.66
CA VAL A 169 15.23 0.74 13.80
C VAL A 169 13.82 0.58 14.35
N TYR A 170 13.12 1.70 14.50
CA TYR A 170 11.74 1.75 14.95
C TYR A 170 10.86 2.50 13.96
N LEU A 171 9.59 2.10 13.85
CA LEU A 171 8.57 2.92 13.21
C LEU A 171 7.89 3.79 14.25
N LYS A 172 7.81 5.09 13.97
CA LYS A 172 7.14 6.07 14.84
C LYS A 172 6.43 7.12 14.00
N ARG A 173 5.33 7.67 14.52
CA ARG A 173 4.77 8.91 13.98
C ARG A 173 5.56 10.07 14.54
N ILE A 174 5.95 10.99 13.67
CA ILE A 174 6.87 12.08 13.97
C ILE A 174 6.08 13.38 14.14
N TYR A 175 6.35 14.08 15.24
CA TYR A 175 5.89 15.46 15.44
C TYR A 175 7.08 16.33 15.82
N LYS A 176 7.24 17.44 15.11
CA LYS A 176 8.33 18.40 15.33
C LYS A 176 7.85 19.54 16.21
N ARG A 177 8.66 19.93 17.18
CA ARG A 177 8.40 21.05 18.11
C ARG A 177 9.69 21.79 18.38
N ASP A 178 9.79 23.03 17.92
CA ASP A 178 10.96 23.90 18.13
C ASP A 178 12.29 23.15 18.06
N ASN A 179 12.85 22.79 19.23
CA ASN A 179 14.12 22.08 19.37
C ASN A 179 13.97 20.59 19.72
N SER A 180 12.79 20.00 19.52
CA SER A 180 12.54 18.60 19.87
C SER A 180 11.71 17.88 18.82
N ILE A 181 11.85 16.56 18.77
CA ILE A 181 11.03 15.65 17.98
C ILE A 181 10.30 14.72 18.93
N ILE A 182 8.97 14.62 18.76
CA ILE A 182 8.16 13.65 19.47
C ILE A 182 8.03 12.41 18.60
N LEU A 183 8.47 11.28 19.13
CA LEU A 183 8.35 9.96 18.53
C LEU A 183 7.15 9.26 19.15
N GLN A 184 6.02 9.28 18.42
CA GLN A 184 4.76 8.73 18.87
C GLN A 184 4.56 7.32 18.35
N SER A 185 4.30 6.37 19.26
CA SER A 185 3.80 5.05 18.90
C SER A 185 2.30 5.13 18.57
N GLU A 186 1.85 4.32 17.64
CA GLU A 186 0.44 4.12 17.34
C GLU A 186 -0.14 2.95 18.16
N ASN A 187 0.15 3.00 19.48
CA ASN A 187 -0.38 2.11 20.50
C ASN A 187 -0.25 2.81 21.87
N PRO A 188 -1.35 3.04 22.60
CA PRO A 188 -1.33 3.72 23.89
C PRO A 188 -0.50 3.05 24.99
N ALA A 189 -0.19 1.75 24.82
CA ALA A 189 0.69 1.03 25.76
C ALA A 189 2.16 1.53 25.70
N PHE A 190 2.52 2.28 24.66
CA PHE A 190 3.86 2.82 24.45
C PHE A 190 3.81 4.35 24.52
N PRO A 191 4.30 4.97 25.60
CA PRO A 191 4.27 6.41 25.74
C PRO A 191 5.15 7.11 24.69
N PRO A 192 4.81 8.36 24.32
CA PRO A 192 5.64 9.16 23.42
C PRO A 192 7.03 9.38 23.99
N GLN A 193 8.05 9.39 23.10
CA GLN A 193 9.41 9.74 23.45
C GLN A 193 9.75 11.12 22.88
N ILE A 194 10.33 11.99 23.69
CA ILE A 194 10.78 13.31 23.25
C ILE A 194 12.29 13.26 23.11
N VAL A 195 12.77 13.53 21.91
CA VAL A 195 14.20 13.51 21.59
C VAL A 195 14.66 14.86 21.07
N ASN A 196 15.92 15.22 21.37
CA ASN A 196 16.53 16.43 20.81
C ASN A 196 17.21 16.05 19.48
N PRO A 197 16.90 16.75 18.36
CA PRO A 197 17.54 16.48 17.05
C PRO A 197 19.07 16.63 17.05
N SER A 198 19.60 17.41 17.99
CA SER A 198 21.06 17.55 18.17
C SER A 198 21.70 16.32 18.83
N ASN A 199 20.90 15.39 19.32
CA ASN A 199 21.39 14.13 19.89
C ASN A 199 21.63 13.14 18.75
N THR A 200 22.85 12.73 18.55
CA THR A 200 23.27 11.79 17.49
C THR A 200 22.70 10.37 17.63
N GLU A 201 22.06 10.08 18.78
CA GLU A 201 21.49 8.75 19.06
C GLU A 201 20.11 8.53 18.40
N CYS A 202 19.51 9.58 17.81
CA CYS A 202 18.22 9.48 17.12
C CYS A 202 18.29 10.09 15.72
N LEU A 203 18.06 9.28 14.69
CA LEU A 203 18.13 9.70 13.31
C LEU A 203 16.91 9.22 12.51
N ILE A 204 16.24 10.11 11.80
CA ILE A 204 15.23 9.74 10.79
C ILE A 204 15.96 9.16 9.58
N ILE A 205 15.66 7.91 9.22
CA ILE A 205 16.29 7.22 8.10
C ILE A 205 15.39 7.14 6.86
N GLY A 206 14.09 7.32 7.02
CA GLY A 206 13.18 7.33 5.88
C GLY A 206 11.72 7.44 6.26
N LYS A 207 10.91 7.74 5.25
CA LYS A 207 9.46 7.87 5.34
C LYS A 207 8.79 6.54 4.97
N LEU A 208 7.82 6.11 5.76
CA LEU A 208 6.94 4.98 5.41
C LEU A 208 6.10 5.34 4.18
N LYS A 209 6.10 4.47 3.19
CA LYS A 209 5.34 4.64 1.96
C LYS A 209 4.21 3.64 1.81
N LYS A 210 4.44 2.38 2.17
CA LYS A 210 3.46 1.29 2.07
C LYS A 210 3.70 0.25 3.14
N VAL A 211 2.65 -0.48 3.47
CA VAL A 211 2.68 -1.69 4.30
C VAL A 211 2.19 -2.84 3.43
N ILE A 212 2.93 -3.93 3.40
CA ILE A 212 2.54 -5.17 2.74
C ILE A 212 2.23 -6.18 3.83
N ILE A 213 0.99 -6.56 3.91
CA ILE A 213 0.49 -7.52 4.89
C ILE A 213 0.76 -8.92 4.35
N SER A 214 1.53 -9.71 5.08
CA SER A 214 1.67 -11.15 4.81
C SER A 214 0.47 -11.87 5.41
N ILE A 215 -0.31 -12.56 4.57
CA ILE A 215 -1.46 -13.38 4.97
C ILE A 215 -1.00 -14.82 5.21
#